data_e61afc19e05ba4794f938ab9c23b99c0
#
_entry.id   e61afc19e05ba4794f938ab9c23b99c0
#
_cell.length_a   1.000
_cell.length_b   1.000
_cell.length_c   1.000
_cell.angle_alpha   90.00
_cell.angle_beta   90.00
_cell.angle_gamma   90.00
#
_symmetry.space_group_name_H-M   'P 1'
#
loop_
_entity.id
_entity.type
_entity.pdbx_description
1 polymer ?
#
loop_
_entity_poly.entity_id
_entity_poly.type
_entity_poly.pdbx_seq_one_letter_code
_entity_poly.pdbx_strand_id
1 'polypeptide(L)'
;MLRGFLTVGGWTMLSRVLGLVRDQLLAALIGVGPVQDAYQIAFRLPNMFRRLFGEGALNAAFVPLFSSLLATEGPVPARRFANETLSVLIAWLTLLTVGGEVFMPGVLRLLAPGFAHDGVRDTLAISLSRITFPYLVLICGAALVSGVLNGMHHFGVAAAAYVSFNVVGIAAIVLLPPYVGGVAHAAAWGVTASGVIQFGILLYALHRAGMTLHPVMPCVTPRIRMLLGRMAVGLLGSGITQINLMIDTIIATLLPTGSVSLMYFADRVNQLPLGVLGAAAGTTLLPVLTRHLARGEMADAHAVHNRAIEYALILTLPATLGLILVADPVMMTLFGHGSFSARDAVLSGQSLRAYALGLPAFVMVKVLSPGYFARGDTRTPVLIGLMTLALNLVLNLIFMHPLAHVGPPLASSIAAIVNMMVLGIVLLRTGAMHVTDGLISRLSRMSACTAIMGVVVMLCCLLTPAGHMMEMGGTARLLTLGAVMTAAMATYATGLHLTGVIDMGRVSAAIRRRLGLRPTSPRA
;
A
#
# COMPACT_ATOMS: atom_id res chain seq x y z
N MET A 1 10.92 -0.64 23.53
CA MET A 1 10.04 -0.14 22.47
C MET A 1 10.79 0.34 21.22
N LEU A 2 11.81 1.23 21.31
CA LEU A 2 12.53 1.77 20.15
C LEU A 2 13.21 0.68 19.27
N ARG A 3 13.85 -0.32 19.89
CA ARG A 3 14.47 -1.45 19.16
C ARG A 3 13.44 -2.25 18.36
N GLY A 4 12.27 -2.54 18.94
CA GLY A 4 11.19 -3.25 18.23
C GLY A 4 10.66 -2.46 17.04
N PHE A 5 10.48 -1.14 17.17
CA PHE A 5 10.04 -0.26 16.08
C PHE A 5 11.05 -0.20 14.93
N LEU A 6 12.35 -0.09 15.26
CA LEU A 6 13.43 -0.10 14.26
C LEU A 6 13.52 -1.45 13.54
N THR A 7 13.34 -2.56 14.27
CA THR A 7 13.36 -3.92 13.70
C THR A 7 12.19 -4.13 12.74
N VAL A 8 10.98 -3.77 13.14
CA VAL A 8 9.79 -3.88 12.25
C VAL A 8 9.93 -2.97 11.03
N GLY A 9 10.38 -1.72 11.23
CA GLY A 9 10.63 -0.78 10.14
C GLY A 9 11.68 -1.29 9.15
N GLY A 10 12.78 -1.86 9.65
CA GLY A 10 13.84 -2.45 8.83
C GLY A 10 13.35 -3.63 7.99
N TRP A 11 12.63 -4.58 8.60
CA TRP A 11 12.03 -5.70 7.87
C TRP A 11 11.00 -5.25 6.83
N THR A 12 10.19 -4.25 7.15
CA THR A 12 9.21 -3.70 6.20
C THR A 12 9.91 -3.05 5.00
N MET A 13 10.99 -2.30 5.24
CA MET A 13 11.76 -1.68 4.16
C MET A 13 12.44 -2.74 3.28
N LEU A 14 13.05 -3.75 3.89
CA LEU A 14 13.65 -4.89 3.16
C LEU A 14 12.60 -5.61 2.31
N SER A 15 11.41 -5.88 2.87
CA SER A 15 10.32 -6.51 2.12
C SER A 15 9.88 -5.65 0.91
N ARG A 16 9.87 -4.32 1.03
CA ARG A 16 9.52 -3.42 -0.09
C ARG A 16 10.58 -3.43 -1.19
N VAL A 17 11.86 -3.39 -0.82
CA VAL A 17 12.97 -3.48 -1.78
C VAL A 17 12.92 -4.80 -2.53
N LEU A 18 12.81 -5.93 -1.82
CA LEU A 18 12.69 -7.26 -2.45
C LEU A 18 11.41 -7.38 -3.31
N GLY A 19 10.31 -6.75 -2.88
CA GLY A 19 9.09 -6.69 -3.68
C GLY A 19 9.30 -5.93 -5.00
N LEU A 20 10.06 -4.85 -4.98
CA LEU A 20 10.43 -4.12 -6.21
C LEU A 20 11.32 -4.97 -7.11
N VAL A 21 12.32 -5.66 -6.55
CA VAL A 21 13.19 -6.59 -7.32
C VAL A 21 12.36 -7.70 -7.98
N ARG A 22 11.42 -8.30 -7.26
CA ARG A 22 10.50 -9.29 -7.83
C ARG A 22 9.70 -8.73 -9.00
N ASP A 23 9.16 -7.52 -8.84
CA ASP A 23 8.34 -6.88 -9.87
C ASP A 23 9.19 -6.46 -11.09
N GLN A 24 10.47 -6.10 -10.89
CA GLN A 24 11.44 -5.89 -11.98
C GLN A 24 11.74 -7.18 -12.74
N LEU A 25 11.89 -8.31 -12.05
CA LEU A 25 12.06 -9.61 -12.70
C LEU A 25 10.83 -10.01 -13.52
N LEU A 26 9.63 -9.78 -13.00
CA LEU A 26 8.38 -10.01 -13.76
C LEU A 26 8.32 -9.13 -15.01
N ALA A 27 8.67 -7.85 -14.91
CA ALA A 27 8.74 -6.94 -16.04
C ALA A 27 9.77 -7.41 -17.07
N ALA A 28 10.95 -7.81 -16.62
CA ALA A 28 12.04 -8.25 -17.50
C ALA A 28 11.76 -9.58 -18.20
N LEU A 29 11.10 -10.53 -17.55
CA LEU A 29 10.90 -11.89 -18.06
C LEU A 29 9.57 -12.08 -18.79
N ILE A 30 8.51 -11.36 -18.37
CA ILE A 30 7.17 -11.45 -18.97
C ILE A 30 6.85 -10.19 -19.80
N GLY A 31 7.21 -9.01 -19.29
CA GLY A 31 6.87 -7.72 -19.91
C GLY A 31 5.41 -7.32 -19.70
N VAL A 32 4.89 -6.52 -20.63
CA VAL A 32 3.50 -6.08 -20.70
C VAL A 32 2.77 -6.94 -21.73
N GLY A 33 1.60 -7.46 -21.38
CA GLY A 33 0.84 -8.27 -22.32
C GLY A 33 -0.14 -9.26 -21.66
N PRO A 34 -0.71 -10.18 -22.43
CA PRO A 34 -1.79 -11.05 -21.97
C PRO A 34 -1.37 -11.97 -20.81
N VAL A 35 -0.13 -12.42 -20.80
CA VAL A 35 0.40 -13.31 -19.75
C VAL A 35 0.53 -12.57 -18.40
N GLN A 36 1.06 -11.35 -18.45
CA GLN A 36 1.20 -10.52 -17.26
C GLN A 36 -0.16 -10.04 -16.76
N ASP A 37 -1.10 -9.69 -17.65
CA ASP A 37 -2.46 -9.33 -17.29
C ASP A 37 -3.15 -10.48 -16.55
N ALA A 38 -3.06 -11.69 -17.08
CA ALA A 38 -3.62 -12.89 -16.45
C ALA A 38 -3.01 -13.17 -15.06
N TYR A 39 -1.68 -13.05 -14.94
CA TYR A 39 -1.00 -13.21 -13.65
C TYR A 39 -1.43 -12.15 -12.63
N GLN A 40 -1.56 -10.89 -13.04
CA GLN A 40 -1.98 -9.82 -12.14
C GLN A 40 -3.40 -10.04 -11.60
N ILE A 41 -4.32 -10.51 -12.44
CA ILE A 41 -5.68 -10.85 -12.01
C ILE A 41 -5.66 -12.06 -11.07
N ALA A 42 -4.90 -13.11 -11.40
CA ALA A 42 -4.76 -14.30 -10.56
C ALA A 42 -4.21 -13.99 -9.17
N PHE A 43 -3.25 -13.09 -9.07
CA PHE A 43 -2.66 -12.65 -7.80
C PHE A 43 -3.56 -11.65 -7.04
N ARG A 44 -4.39 -10.87 -7.75
CA ARG A 44 -5.22 -9.81 -7.16
C ARG A 44 -6.21 -10.34 -6.14
N LEU A 45 -6.87 -11.45 -6.47
CA LEU A 45 -7.92 -12.03 -5.64
C LEU A 45 -7.39 -12.48 -4.26
N PRO A 46 -6.38 -13.36 -4.15
CA PRO A 46 -5.82 -13.74 -2.86
C PRO A 46 -5.26 -12.55 -2.06
N ASN A 47 -4.65 -11.58 -2.75
CA ASN A 47 -4.08 -10.40 -2.13
C ASN A 47 -5.15 -9.45 -1.55
N MET A 48 -6.31 -9.34 -2.21
CA MET A 48 -7.45 -8.58 -1.70
C MET A 48 -7.98 -9.19 -0.39
N PHE A 49 -8.18 -10.50 -0.36
CA PHE A 49 -8.60 -11.20 0.85
C PHE A 49 -7.56 -11.09 1.97
N ARG A 50 -6.28 -11.17 1.65
CA ARG A 50 -5.19 -10.94 2.61
C ARG A 50 -5.29 -9.55 3.27
N ARG A 51 -5.55 -8.51 2.49
CA ARG A 51 -5.70 -7.14 3.01
C ARG A 51 -6.97 -6.98 3.85
N LEU A 52 -8.08 -7.58 3.43
CA LEU A 52 -9.34 -7.51 4.17
C LEU A 52 -9.26 -8.25 5.50
N PHE A 53 -8.82 -9.50 5.48
CA PHE A 53 -8.84 -10.38 6.64
C PHE A 53 -7.52 -10.34 7.41
N GLY A 54 -6.36 -10.40 6.72
CA GLY A 54 -5.07 -10.54 7.37
C GLY A 54 -4.53 -9.25 8.00
N GLU A 55 -4.55 -8.15 7.26
CA GLU A 55 -3.96 -6.88 7.72
C GLU A 55 -4.98 -5.95 8.39
N GLY A 56 -6.25 -6.08 8.06
CA GLY A 56 -7.31 -5.18 8.49
C GLY A 56 -8.12 -5.70 9.68
N ALA A 57 -9.27 -6.31 9.38
CA ALA A 57 -10.29 -6.61 10.37
C ALA A 57 -9.87 -7.67 11.41
N LEU A 58 -9.14 -8.72 10.98
CA LEU A 58 -8.74 -9.80 11.89
C LEU A 58 -7.78 -9.29 12.95
N ASN A 59 -6.67 -8.67 12.56
CA ASN A 59 -5.67 -8.18 13.52
C ASN A 59 -6.24 -7.10 14.44
N ALA A 60 -7.03 -6.17 13.92
CA ALA A 60 -7.65 -5.11 14.71
C ALA A 60 -8.64 -5.64 15.78
N ALA A 61 -9.35 -6.74 15.47
CA ALA A 61 -10.30 -7.35 16.38
C ALA A 61 -9.67 -8.42 17.29
N PHE A 62 -8.79 -9.27 16.73
CA PHE A 62 -8.21 -10.42 17.43
C PHE A 62 -7.14 -10.03 18.44
N VAL A 63 -6.17 -9.18 18.06
CA VAL A 63 -5.01 -8.87 18.92
C VAL A 63 -5.43 -8.28 20.27
N PRO A 64 -6.34 -7.29 20.35
CA PRO A 64 -6.80 -6.77 21.66
C PRO A 64 -7.51 -7.81 22.52
N LEU A 65 -8.36 -8.65 21.91
CA LEU A 65 -9.07 -9.71 22.64
C LEU A 65 -8.08 -10.76 23.17
N PHE A 66 -7.15 -11.20 22.32
CA PHE A 66 -6.13 -12.18 22.69
C PHE A 66 -5.22 -11.64 23.81
N SER A 67 -4.72 -10.40 23.68
CA SER A 67 -3.85 -9.77 24.68
C SER A 67 -4.58 -9.56 26.01
N SER A 68 -5.87 -9.18 25.98
CA SER A 68 -6.69 -9.07 27.18
C SER A 68 -6.84 -10.43 27.89
N LEU A 69 -7.20 -11.48 27.14
CA LEU A 69 -7.31 -12.84 27.67
C LEU A 69 -5.98 -13.34 28.26
N LEU A 70 -4.88 -13.08 27.57
CA LEU A 70 -3.55 -13.47 28.05
C LEU A 70 -3.20 -12.78 29.38
N ALA A 71 -3.58 -11.50 29.53
CA ALA A 71 -3.28 -10.72 30.73
C ALA A 71 -4.22 -11.03 31.89
N THR A 72 -5.52 -11.31 31.65
CA THR A 72 -6.53 -11.49 32.70
C THR A 72 -6.77 -12.94 33.10
N GLU A 73 -6.74 -13.87 32.14
CA GLU A 73 -7.07 -15.28 32.35
C GLU A 73 -5.86 -16.20 32.19
N GLY A 74 -4.74 -15.70 31.66
CA GLY A 74 -3.50 -16.43 31.47
C GLY A 74 -3.37 -17.17 30.14
N PRO A 75 -2.28 -17.96 29.96
CA PRO A 75 -1.91 -18.51 28.65
C PRO A 75 -2.83 -19.63 28.16
N VAL A 76 -3.46 -20.40 29.07
CA VAL A 76 -4.29 -21.55 28.66
C VAL A 76 -5.59 -21.10 27.98
N PRO A 77 -6.41 -20.18 28.56
CA PRO A 77 -7.60 -19.66 27.89
C PRO A 77 -7.27 -18.85 26.62
N ALA A 78 -6.18 -18.08 26.64
CA ALA A 78 -5.73 -17.34 25.45
C ALA A 78 -5.37 -18.29 24.30
N ARG A 79 -4.63 -19.39 24.57
CA ARG A 79 -4.32 -20.43 23.60
C ARG A 79 -5.58 -21.10 23.07
N ARG A 80 -6.53 -21.44 23.95
CA ARG A 80 -7.82 -22.03 23.54
C ARG A 80 -8.56 -21.11 22.55
N PHE A 81 -8.67 -19.83 22.86
CA PHE A 81 -9.28 -18.84 21.97
C PHE A 81 -8.55 -18.75 20.63
N ALA A 82 -7.22 -18.76 20.62
CA ALA A 82 -6.44 -18.74 19.38
C ALA A 82 -6.65 -20.02 18.55
N ASN A 83 -6.72 -21.23 19.18
CA ASN A 83 -7.02 -22.50 18.53
C ASN A 83 -8.42 -22.49 17.90
N GLU A 84 -9.43 -22.07 18.65
CA GLU A 84 -10.81 -21.95 18.16
C GLU A 84 -10.88 -20.98 16.96
N THR A 85 -10.23 -19.81 17.07
CA THR A 85 -10.17 -18.82 15.99
C THR A 85 -9.48 -19.38 14.75
N LEU A 86 -8.33 -20.02 14.90
CA LEU A 86 -7.60 -20.64 13.80
C LEU A 86 -8.43 -21.70 13.08
N SER A 87 -9.11 -22.56 13.84
CA SER A 87 -9.91 -23.66 13.29
C SER A 87 -11.12 -23.16 12.52
N VAL A 88 -11.84 -22.17 13.06
CA VAL A 88 -12.98 -21.53 12.37
C VAL A 88 -12.48 -20.81 11.10
N LEU A 89 -11.37 -20.07 11.19
CA LEU A 89 -10.79 -19.36 10.07
C LEU A 89 -10.35 -20.30 8.95
N ILE A 90 -9.59 -21.36 9.28
CA ILE A 90 -9.13 -22.36 8.30
C ILE A 90 -10.32 -23.07 7.67
N ALA A 91 -11.31 -23.52 8.46
CA ALA A 91 -12.48 -24.23 7.94
C ALA A 91 -13.26 -23.36 6.94
N TRP A 92 -13.54 -22.10 7.30
CA TRP A 92 -14.23 -21.15 6.43
C TRP A 92 -13.43 -20.84 5.16
N LEU A 93 -12.13 -20.53 5.29
CA LEU A 93 -11.29 -20.20 4.14
C LEU A 93 -11.03 -21.41 3.24
N THR A 94 -10.94 -22.62 3.81
CA THR A 94 -10.84 -23.85 3.02
C THR A 94 -12.11 -24.08 2.21
N LEU A 95 -13.29 -23.92 2.83
CA LEU A 95 -14.57 -24.00 2.12
C LEU A 95 -14.64 -22.96 0.97
N LEU A 96 -14.25 -21.73 1.25
CA LEU A 96 -14.22 -20.66 0.25
C LEU A 96 -13.18 -20.95 -0.85
N THR A 97 -12.04 -21.52 -0.50
CA THR A 97 -10.99 -21.89 -1.47
C THR A 97 -11.46 -23.03 -2.35
N VAL A 98 -12.03 -24.09 -1.79
CA VAL A 98 -12.57 -25.22 -2.57
C VAL A 98 -13.72 -24.75 -3.47
N GLY A 99 -14.63 -23.92 -2.93
CA GLY A 99 -15.69 -23.33 -3.74
C GLY A 99 -15.14 -22.47 -4.88
N GLY A 100 -14.14 -21.62 -4.59
CA GLY A 100 -13.46 -20.80 -5.59
C GLY A 100 -12.75 -21.64 -6.67
N GLU A 101 -12.08 -22.73 -6.29
CA GLU A 101 -11.43 -23.66 -7.23
C GLU A 101 -12.43 -24.31 -8.20
N VAL A 102 -13.55 -24.81 -7.66
CA VAL A 102 -14.61 -25.44 -8.45
C VAL A 102 -15.27 -24.43 -9.39
N PHE A 103 -15.58 -23.24 -8.87
CA PHE A 103 -16.29 -22.19 -9.62
C PHE A 103 -15.36 -21.12 -10.20
N MET A 104 -14.04 -21.38 -10.32
CA MET A 104 -13.06 -20.39 -10.78
C MET A 104 -13.44 -19.70 -12.10
N PRO A 105 -13.94 -20.39 -13.13
CA PRO A 105 -14.37 -19.72 -14.36
C PRO A 105 -15.50 -18.70 -14.11
N GLY A 106 -16.44 -19.01 -13.20
CA GLY A 106 -17.52 -18.09 -12.81
C GLY A 106 -17.00 -16.90 -12.01
N VAL A 107 -16.06 -17.14 -11.09
CA VAL A 107 -15.41 -16.09 -10.30
C VAL A 107 -14.66 -15.11 -11.22
N LEU A 108 -13.92 -15.61 -12.21
CA LEU A 108 -13.19 -14.76 -13.16
C LEU A 108 -14.11 -14.02 -14.12
N ARG A 109 -15.22 -14.61 -14.56
CA ARG A 109 -16.22 -13.86 -15.34
C ARG A 109 -16.78 -12.65 -14.59
N LEU A 110 -16.87 -12.73 -13.26
CA LEU A 110 -17.29 -11.60 -12.43
C LEU A 110 -16.17 -10.56 -12.24
N LEU A 111 -14.93 -11.02 -12.04
CA LEU A 111 -13.79 -10.15 -11.67
C LEU A 111 -12.99 -9.64 -12.87
N ALA A 112 -13.03 -10.36 -13.98
CA ALA A 112 -12.31 -10.05 -15.21
C ALA A 112 -13.20 -10.30 -16.43
N PRO A 113 -14.38 -9.64 -16.53
CA PRO A 113 -15.32 -9.89 -17.62
C PRO A 113 -14.72 -9.61 -19.00
N GLY A 114 -13.77 -8.68 -19.10
CA GLY A 114 -13.08 -8.38 -20.35
C GLY A 114 -12.17 -9.51 -20.87
N PHE A 115 -11.83 -10.50 -20.05
CA PHE A 115 -11.03 -11.64 -20.48
C PHE A 115 -11.89 -12.72 -21.15
N ALA A 116 -13.21 -12.75 -20.91
CA ALA A 116 -14.11 -13.75 -21.45
C ALA A 116 -14.15 -13.81 -23.00
N HIS A 117 -13.74 -12.73 -23.67
CA HIS A 117 -13.65 -12.64 -25.13
C HIS A 117 -12.24 -12.88 -25.67
N ASP A 118 -11.25 -13.10 -24.80
CA ASP A 118 -9.86 -13.38 -25.15
C ASP A 118 -9.46 -14.74 -24.56
N GLY A 119 -9.54 -15.76 -25.40
CA GLY A 119 -9.32 -17.14 -24.97
C GLY A 119 -7.94 -17.40 -24.34
N VAL A 120 -6.92 -16.61 -24.69
CA VAL A 120 -5.57 -16.73 -24.10
C VAL A 120 -5.55 -16.17 -22.70
N ARG A 121 -6.08 -14.96 -22.49
CA ARG A 121 -6.12 -14.33 -21.16
C ARG A 121 -7.03 -15.10 -20.20
N ASP A 122 -8.20 -15.57 -20.68
CA ASP A 122 -9.16 -16.30 -19.85
C ASP A 122 -8.58 -17.63 -19.35
N THR A 123 -8.07 -18.47 -20.26
CA THR A 123 -7.47 -19.78 -19.90
C THR A 123 -6.26 -19.63 -18.97
N LEU A 124 -5.38 -18.68 -19.24
CA LEU A 124 -4.23 -18.40 -18.37
C LEU A 124 -4.69 -17.88 -17.00
N ALA A 125 -5.63 -16.94 -16.95
CA ALA A 125 -6.13 -16.41 -15.70
C ALA A 125 -6.79 -17.49 -14.84
N ILE A 126 -7.59 -18.40 -15.43
CA ILE A 126 -8.18 -19.54 -14.71
C ILE A 126 -7.07 -20.45 -14.15
N SER A 127 -6.11 -20.87 -15.00
CA SER A 127 -5.02 -21.75 -14.59
C SER A 127 -4.19 -21.12 -13.46
N LEU A 128 -3.75 -19.87 -13.63
CA LEU A 128 -2.91 -19.18 -12.64
C LEU A 128 -3.69 -18.87 -11.35
N SER A 129 -5.00 -18.56 -11.45
CA SER A 129 -5.83 -18.32 -10.26
C SER A 129 -5.98 -19.57 -9.42
N ARG A 130 -6.18 -20.72 -10.03
CA ARG A 130 -6.24 -22.02 -9.33
C ARG A 130 -4.94 -22.31 -8.59
N ILE A 131 -3.78 -21.96 -9.14
CA ILE A 131 -2.50 -22.14 -8.45
C ILE A 131 -2.33 -21.17 -7.28
N THR A 132 -2.80 -19.92 -7.43
CA THR A 132 -2.59 -18.89 -6.40
C THR A 132 -3.67 -18.89 -5.31
N PHE A 133 -4.85 -19.43 -5.57
CA PHE A 133 -5.99 -19.32 -4.65
C PHE A 133 -5.80 -20.03 -3.31
N PRO A 134 -5.13 -21.22 -3.23
CA PRO A 134 -4.80 -21.87 -1.95
C PRO A 134 -3.94 -21.00 -1.01
N TYR A 135 -3.19 -20.04 -1.55
CA TYR A 135 -2.46 -19.06 -0.74
C TYR A 135 -3.36 -18.31 0.25
N LEU A 136 -4.65 -18.16 -0.05
CA LEU A 136 -5.61 -17.49 0.81
C LEU A 136 -5.68 -18.07 2.22
N VAL A 137 -5.79 -19.39 2.32
CA VAL A 137 -5.83 -20.12 3.61
C VAL A 137 -4.53 -19.90 4.38
N LEU A 138 -3.41 -20.04 3.67
CA LEU A 138 -2.06 -19.95 4.25
C LEU A 138 -1.78 -18.55 4.79
N ILE A 139 -2.07 -17.52 4.01
CA ILE A 139 -1.75 -16.13 4.41
C ILE A 139 -2.67 -15.61 5.54
N CYS A 140 -3.94 -15.99 5.55
CA CYS A 140 -4.83 -15.60 6.64
C CYS A 140 -4.50 -16.37 7.92
N GLY A 141 -4.11 -17.65 7.82
CA GLY A 141 -3.55 -18.41 8.94
C GLY A 141 -2.26 -17.78 9.48
N ALA A 142 -1.34 -17.39 8.58
CA ALA A 142 -0.12 -16.67 8.91
C ALA A 142 -0.40 -15.33 9.62
N ALA A 143 -1.42 -14.59 9.16
CA ALA A 143 -1.83 -13.33 9.80
C ALA A 143 -2.34 -13.54 11.21
N LEU A 144 -3.12 -14.60 11.48
CA LEU A 144 -3.57 -14.93 12.83
C LEU A 144 -2.40 -15.29 13.74
N VAL A 145 -1.48 -16.17 13.28
CA VAL A 145 -0.29 -16.55 14.06
C VAL A 145 0.60 -15.33 14.32
N SER A 146 0.76 -14.46 13.34
CA SER A 146 1.43 -13.15 13.51
C SER A 146 0.73 -12.30 14.57
N GLY A 147 -0.61 -12.30 14.59
CA GLY A 147 -1.42 -11.62 15.62
C GLY A 147 -1.16 -12.17 17.03
N VAL A 148 -1.06 -13.49 17.18
CA VAL A 148 -0.68 -14.14 18.45
C VAL A 148 0.72 -13.71 18.90
N LEU A 149 1.71 -13.79 18.00
CA LEU A 149 3.09 -13.34 18.26
C LEU A 149 3.16 -11.86 18.66
N ASN A 150 2.39 -11.00 17.99
CA ASN A 150 2.29 -9.59 18.33
C ASN A 150 1.67 -9.38 19.73
N GLY A 151 0.63 -10.14 20.08
CA GLY A 151 0.04 -10.14 21.41
C GLY A 151 0.99 -10.60 22.51
N MET A 152 1.98 -11.45 22.14
CA MET A 152 3.08 -11.90 23.01
C MET A 152 4.33 -10.99 22.93
N HIS A 153 4.25 -9.82 22.29
CA HIS A 153 5.35 -8.86 22.09
C HIS A 153 6.51 -9.34 21.19
N HIS A 154 6.33 -10.36 20.36
CA HIS A 154 7.31 -10.88 19.40
C HIS A 154 7.17 -10.23 18.01
N PHE A 155 7.18 -8.91 17.93
CA PHE A 155 6.92 -8.13 16.70
C PHE A 155 7.95 -8.36 15.59
N GLY A 156 9.22 -8.58 15.93
CA GLY A 156 10.32 -8.68 14.95
C GLY A 156 10.19 -9.90 14.04
N VAL A 157 9.82 -11.05 14.60
CA VAL A 157 9.67 -12.30 13.84
C VAL A 157 8.44 -12.25 12.93
N ALA A 158 7.34 -11.67 13.44
CA ALA A 158 6.14 -11.46 12.66
C ALA A 158 6.42 -10.62 11.41
N ALA A 159 7.21 -9.54 11.55
CA ALA A 159 7.60 -8.70 10.43
C ALA A 159 8.59 -9.39 9.46
N ALA A 160 9.55 -10.16 9.98
CA ALA A 160 10.53 -10.89 9.17
C ALA A 160 9.89 -11.95 8.26
N ALA A 161 8.83 -12.61 8.72
CA ALA A 161 8.12 -13.62 7.94
C ALA A 161 7.54 -13.06 6.61
N TYR A 162 7.19 -11.78 6.56
CA TYR A 162 6.72 -11.15 5.30
C TYR A 162 7.82 -10.98 4.25
N VAL A 163 9.09 -10.99 4.66
CA VAL A 163 10.23 -10.93 3.72
C VAL A 163 10.33 -12.24 2.94
N SER A 164 10.02 -13.39 3.57
CA SER A 164 10.07 -14.70 2.91
C SER A 164 9.17 -14.78 1.67
N PHE A 165 8.04 -14.07 1.64
CA PHE A 165 7.17 -13.98 0.48
C PHE A 165 7.92 -13.51 -0.78
N ASN A 166 8.70 -12.45 -0.65
CA ASN A 166 9.45 -11.93 -1.79
C ASN A 166 10.66 -12.79 -2.14
N VAL A 167 11.37 -13.31 -1.15
CA VAL A 167 12.52 -14.21 -1.37
C VAL A 167 12.09 -15.47 -2.12
N VAL A 168 11.04 -16.14 -1.64
CA VAL A 168 10.50 -17.36 -2.27
C VAL A 168 9.92 -17.03 -3.65
N GLY A 169 9.23 -15.90 -3.80
CA GLY A 169 8.71 -15.46 -5.09
C GLY A 169 9.82 -15.21 -6.11
N ILE A 170 10.91 -14.54 -5.72
CA ILE A 170 12.09 -14.34 -6.58
C ILE A 170 12.73 -15.68 -6.95
N ALA A 171 12.96 -16.56 -5.96
CA ALA A 171 13.54 -17.86 -6.21
C ALA A 171 12.67 -18.70 -7.17
N ALA A 172 11.34 -18.66 -7.00
CA ALA A 172 10.42 -19.38 -7.88
C ALA A 172 10.49 -18.84 -9.32
N ILE A 173 10.48 -17.52 -9.53
CA ILE A 173 10.55 -16.89 -10.85
C ILE A 173 11.86 -17.25 -11.58
N VAL A 174 12.96 -17.42 -10.86
CA VAL A 174 14.28 -17.72 -11.44
C VAL A 174 14.45 -19.22 -11.67
N LEU A 175 14.00 -20.08 -10.76
CA LEU A 175 14.34 -21.50 -10.74
C LEU A 175 13.26 -22.42 -11.34
N LEU A 176 11.98 -22.06 -11.23
CA LEU A 176 10.88 -22.95 -11.62
C LEU A 176 10.41 -22.88 -13.08
N PRO A 177 10.67 -21.84 -13.89
CA PRO A 177 10.09 -21.73 -15.23
C PRO A 177 10.28 -22.98 -16.12
N PRO A 178 11.44 -23.69 -16.12
CA PRO A 178 11.64 -24.88 -16.96
C PRO A 178 10.73 -26.06 -16.57
N TYR A 179 10.24 -26.08 -15.33
CA TYR A 179 9.51 -27.24 -14.76
C TYR A 179 7.99 -27.06 -14.75
N VAL A 180 7.49 -25.82 -14.83
CA VAL A 180 6.07 -25.49 -14.57
C VAL A 180 5.35 -24.80 -15.73
N GLY A 181 5.95 -24.77 -16.93
CA GLY A 181 5.29 -24.19 -18.10
C GLY A 181 5.46 -22.68 -18.25
N GLY A 182 6.55 -22.12 -17.72
CA GLY A 182 6.95 -20.72 -17.93
C GLY A 182 6.89 -19.84 -16.70
N VAL A 183 7.31 -18.57 -16.91
CA VAL A 183 7.54 -17.62 -15.80
C VAL A 183 6.25 -17.26 -15.03
N ALA A 184 5.11 -17.14 -15.71
CA ALA A 184 3.84 -16.81 -15.04
C ALA A 184 3.38 -17.94 -14.10
N HIS A 185 3.49 -19.21 -14.54
CA HIS A 185 3.20 -20.37 -13.70
C HIS A 185 4.20 -20.48 -12.54
N ALA A 186 5.49 -20.22 -12.80
CA ALA A 186 6.51 -20.18 -11.75
C ALA A 186 6.21 -19.10 -10.70
N ALA A 187 5.79 -17.92 -11.13
CA ALA A 187 5.38 -16.85 -10.23
C ALA A 187 4.14 -17.23 -9.41
N ALA A 188 3.14 -17.88 -10.03
CA ALA A 188 1.94 -18.34 -9.35
C ALA A 188 2.25 -19.43 -8.30
N TRP A 189 3.08 -20.41 -8.63
CA TRP A 189 3.58 -21.41 -7.67
C TRP A 189 4.42 -20.77 -6.57
N GLY A 190 5.21 -19.74 -6.91
CA GLY A 190 5.96 -18.94 -5.94
C GLY A 190 5.06 -18.26 -4.89
N VAL A 191 3.88 -17.79 -5.28
CA VAL A 191 2.89 -17.22 -4.35
C VAL A 191 2.43 -18.28 -3.36
N THR A 192 2.00 -19.43 -3.82
CA THR A 192 1.51 -20.52 -2.94
C THR A 192 2.61 -21.09 -2.07
N ALA A 193 3.79 -21.37 -2.64
CA ALA A 193 4.95 -21.84 -1.89
C ALA A 193 5.39 -20.83 -0.80
N SER A 194 5.36 -19.52 -1.12
CA SER A 194 5.67 -18.49 -0.14
C SER A 194 4.70 -18.50 1.04
N GLY A 195 3.41 -18.78 0.78
CA GLY A 195 2.40 -18.93 1.84
C GLY A 195 2.73 -20.08 2.79
N VAL A 196 3.10 -21.25 2.25
CA VAL A 196 3.51 -22.42 3.04
C VAL A 196 4.72 -22.10 3.92
N ILE A 197 5.76 -21.52 3.31
CA ILE A 197 7.00 -21.16 4.01
C ILE A 197 6.75 -20.10 5.07
N GLN A 198 6.00 -19.06 4.75
CA GLN A 198 5.66 -17.97 5.67
C GLN A 198 4.85 -18.49 6.87
N PHE A 199 3.83 -19.30 6.62
CA PHE A 199 3.02 -19.89 7.68
C PHE A 199 3.85 -20.84 8.55
N GLY A 200 4.72 -21.68 7.94
CA GLY A 200 5.64 -22.56 8.64
C GLY A 200 6.64 -21.81 9.53
N ILE A 201 7.25 -20.73 9.04
CA ILE A 201 8.16 -19.88 9.83
C ILE A 201 7.44 -19.32 11.06
N LEU A 202 6.21 -18.83 10.89
CA LEU A 202 5.45 -18.25 11.99
C LEU A 202 5.01 -19.29 13.01
N LEU A 203 4.59 -20.49 12.58
CA LEU A 203 4.29 -21.61 13.49
C LEU A 203 5.52 -22.07 14.27
N TYR A 204 6.68 -22.17 13.60
CA TYR A 204 7.95 -22.48 14.26
C TYR A 204 8.33 -21.42 15.29
N ALA A 205 8.20 -20.15 14.92
CA ALA A 205 8.48 -19.04 15.84
C ALA A 205 7.54 -19.04 17.06
N LEU A 206 6.27 -19.35 16.84
CA LEU A 206 5.28 -19.44 17.91
C LEU A 206 5.58 -20.60 18.86
N HIS A 207 5.98 -21.75 18.31
CA HIS A 207 6.44 -22.89 19.12
C HIS A 207 7.66 -22.51 19.98
N ARG A 208 8.64 -21.81 19.40
CA ARG A 208 9.82 -21.31 20.12
C ARG A 208 9.47 -20.26 21.19
N ALA A 209 8.37 -19.53 21.01
CA ALA A 209 7.85 -18.58 21.99
C ALA A 209 7.05 -19.24 23.13
N GLY A 210 6.99 -20.58 23.16
CA GLY A 210 6.32 -21.35 24.22
C GLY A 210 4.82 -21.53 24.03
N MET A 211 4.27 -21.20 22.85
CA MET A 211 2.86 -21.42 22.54
C MET A 211 2.72 -22.27 21.27
N THR A 212 1.97 -23.34 21.34
CA THR A 212 1.62 -24.19 20.20
C THR A 212 0.13 -24.09 19.92
N LEU A 213 -0.23 -23.89 18.65
CA LEU A 213 -1.62 -23.94 18.21
C LEU A 213 -1.94 -25.33 17.67
N HIS A 214 -3.09 -25.83 18.04
CA HIS A 214 -3.61 -27.11 17.56
C HIS A 214 -4.98 -26.88 16.94
N PRO A 215 -5.26 -27.43 15.74
CA PRO A 215 -6.60 -27.39 15.18
C PRO A 215 -7.57 -28.15 16.11
N VAL A 216 -8.70 -27.52 16.39
CA VAL A 216 -9.81 -28.08 17.15
C VAL A 216 -11.07 -28.10 16.29
N MET A 217 -12.11 -28.78 16.70
CA MET A 217 -13.38 -28.72 15.93
C MET A 217 -13.85 -27.28 15.83
N PRO A 218 -14.14 -26.81 14.59
CA PRO A 218 -14.58 -25.44 14.38
C PRO A 218 -15.97 -25.21 14.98
N CYS A 219 -16.01 -24.45 16.07
CA CYS A 219 -17.24 -24.09 16.79
C CYS A 219 -17.33 -22.57 16.97
N VAL A 220 -18.53 -22.02 16.75
CA VAL A 220 -18.78 -20.59 16.97
C VAL A 220 -19.12 -20.37 18.44
N THR A 221 -18.11 -20.28 19.28
CA THR A 221 -18.25 -19.96 20.70
C THR A 221 -18.68 -18.49 20.90
N PRO A 222 -19.20 -18.09 22.08
CA PRO A 222 -19.54 -16.69 22.36
C PRO A 222 -18.37 -15.72 22.11
N ARG A 223 -17.13 -16.14 22.39
CA ARG A 223 -15.91 -15.35 22.14
C ARG A 223 -15.65 -15.20 20.63
N ILE A 224 -15.83 -16.26 19.85
CA ILE A 224 -15.72 -16.21 18.38
C ILE A 224 -16.81 -15.32 17.79
N ARG A 225 -18.05 -15.39 18.30
CA ARG A 225 -19.15 -14.51 17.86
C ARG A 225 -18.82 -13.03 18.12
N MET A 226 -18.24 -12.72 19.28
CA MET A 226 -17.77 -11.37 19.60
C MET A 226 -16.65 -10.92 18.63
N LEU A 227 -15.69 -11.79 18.34
CA LEU A 227 -14.61 -11.52 17.37
C LEU A 227 -15.19 -11.22 15.99
N LEU A 228 -16.09 -12.07 15.47
CA LEU A 228 -16.73 -11.88 14.18
C LEU A 228 -17.52 -10.57 14.09
N GLY A 229 -18.24 -10.20 15.16
CA GLY A 229 -18.96 -8.92 15.26
C GLY A 229 -18.01 -7.72 15.17
N ARG A 230 -16.85 -7.76 15.86
CA ARG A 230 -15.84 -6.70 15.76
C ARG A 230 -15.16 -6.67 14.39
N MET A 231 -14.90 -7.84 13.80
CA MET A 231 -14.36 -7.93 12.44
C MET A 231 -15.31 -7.34 11.41
N ALA A 232 -16.63 -7.58 11.51
CA ALA A 232 -17.60 -7.04 10.58
C ALA A 232 -17.57 -5.50 10.54
N VAL A 233 -17.45 -4.84 11.69
CA VAL A 233 -17.29 -3.38 11.75
C VAL A 233 -15.98 -2.92 11.10
N GLY A 234 -14.87 -3.61 11.34
CA GLY A 234 -13.58 -3.32 10.72
C GLY A 234 -13.59 -3.54 9.19
N LEU A 235 -14.32 -4.55 8.73
CA LEU A 235 -14.50 -4.84 7.30
C LEU A 235 -15.29 -3.73 6.58
N LEU A 236 -16.26 -3.10 7.22
CA LEU A 236 -16.99 -1.97 6.62
C LEU A 236 -16.05 -0.78 6.34
N GLY A 237 -15.13 -0.48 7.27
CA GLY A 237 -14.19 0.63 7.09
C GLY A 237 -13.13 0.38 6.00
N SER A 238 -12.53 -0.82 5.98
CA SER A 238 -11.52 -1.19 4.98
C SER A 238 -12.11 -1.67 3.65
N GLY A 239 -13.36 -2.13 3.66
CA GLY A 239 -14.04 -2.73 2.52
C GLY A 239 -14.26 -1.76 1.37
N ILE A 240 -14.61 -0.50 1.65
CA ILE A 240 -14.81 0.53 0.62
C ILE A 240 -13.56 0.68 -0.26
N THR A 241 -12.38 0.72 0.35
CA THR A 241 -11.12 0.81 -0.40
C THR A 241 -10.87 -0.43 -1.26
N GLN A 242 -11.20 -1.63 -0.74
CA GLN A 242 -11.02 -2.86 -1.50
C GLN A 242 -12.04 -2.98 -2.65
N ILE A 243 -13.29 -2.52 -2.44
CA ILE A 243 -14.31 -2.46 -3.50
C ILE A 243 -13.86 -1.49 -4.61
N ASN A 244 -13.32 -0.33 -4.24
CA ASN A 244 -12.79 0.63 -5.22
C ASN A 244 -11.68 0.00 -6.08
N LEU A 245 -10.72 -0.67 -5.45
CA LEU A 245 -9.64 -1.38 -6.14
C LEU A 245 -10.16 -2.53 -7.02
N MET A 246 -11.26 -3.17 -6.63
CA MET A 246 -11.90 -4.23 -7.41
C MET A 246 -12.60 -3.64 -8.64
N ILE A 247 -13.33 -2.54 -8.50
CA ILE A 247 -13.96 -1.81 -9.62
C ILE A 247 -12.91 -1.38 -10.64
N ASP A 248 -11.82 -0.74 -10.19
CA ASP A 248 -10.72 -0.33 -11.07
C ASP A 248 -10.12 -1.54 -11.80
N THR A 249 -10.04 -2.69 -11.13
CA THR A 249 -9.53 -3.92 -11.73
C THR A 249 -10.48 -4.49 -12.79
N ILE A 250 -11.78 -4.57 -12.47
CA ILE A 250 -12.82 -5.03 -13.42
C ILE A 250 -12.77 -4.18 -14.68
N ILE A 251 -12.75 -2.85 -14.54
CA ILE A 251 -12.69 -1.94 -15.67
C ILE A 251 -11.39 -2.09 -16.45
N ALA A 252 -10.26 -2.26 -15.75
CA ALA A 252 -8.97 -2.49 -16.40
C ALA A 252 -8.96 -3.73 -17.30
N THR A 253 -9.76 -4.77 -16.96
CA THR A 253 -9.87 -5.98 -17.81
C THR A 253 -10.66 -5.75 -19.10
N LEU A 254 -11.55 -4.75 -19.11
CA LEU A 254 -12.34 -4.37 -20.29
C LEU A 254 -11.53 -3.53 -21.30
N LEU A 255 -10.35 -3.05 -20.89
CA LEU A 255 -9.46 -2.26 -21.72
C LEU A 255 -8.58 -3.14 -22.63
N PRO A 256 -7.90 -2.56 -23.63
CA PRO A 256 -6.99 -3.30 -24.49
C PRO A 256 -5.95 -4.12 -23.70
N THR A 257 -5.52 -5.22 -24.29
CA THR A 257 -4.52 -6.14 -23.71
C THR A 257 -3.25 -5.37 -23.31
N GLY A 258 -2.72 -5.68 -22.13
CA GLY A 258 -1.59 -4.98 -21.51
C GLY A 258 -1.99 -3.86 -20.56
N SER A 259 -3.25 -3.37 -20.60
CA SER A 259 -3.68 -2.26 -19.73
C SER A 259 -3.58 -2.58 -18.24
N VAL A 260 -3.92 -3.80 -17.82
CA VAL A 260 -3.81 -4.25 -16.42
C VAL A 260 -2.35 -4.21 -15.97
N SER A 261 -1.44 -4.68 -16.81
CA SER A 261 0.02 -4.70 -16.55
C SER A 261 0.60 -3.30 -16.47
N LEU A 262 0.26 -2.42 -17.43
CA LEU A 262 0.71 -1.03 -17.47
C LEU A 262 0.31 -0.27 -16.19
N MET A 263 -0.94 -0.40 -15.80
CA MET A 263 -1.47 0.20 -14.57
C MET A 263 -0.82 -0.38 -13.32
N TYR A 264 -0.56 -1.69 -13.29
CA TYR A 264 0.09 -2.34 -12.16
C TYR A 264 1.50 -1.78 -11.91
N PHE A 265 2.35 -1.70 -12.94
CA PHE A 265 3.70 -1.17 -12.82
C PHE A 265 3.69 0.32 -12.44
N ALA A 266 2.76 1.11 -12.99
CA ALA A 266 2.57 2.51 -12.62
C ALA A 266 2.16 2.67 -11.15
N ASP A 267 1.15 1.92 -10.69
CA ASP A 267 0.69 1.94 -9.30
C ASP A 267 1.81 1.54 -8.33
N ARG A 268 2.67 0.60 -8.73
CA ARG A 268 3.80 0.16 -7.91
C ARG A 268 4.75 1.30 -7.58
N VAL A 269 5.06 2.15 -8.55
CA VAL A 269 5.90 3.34 -8.34
C VAL A 269 5.16 4.38 -7.51
N ASN A 270 3.89 4.63 -7.79
CA ASN A 270 3.06 5.59 -7.05
C ASN A 270 2.92 5.20 -5.56
N GLN A 271 2.90 3.90 -5.24
CA GLN A 271 2.83 3.42 -3.86
C GLN A 271 4.12 3.62 -3.04
N LEU A 272 5.28 3.91 -3.66
CA LEU A 272 6.53 4.14 -2.93
C LEU A 272 6.43 5.37 -2.01
N PRO A 273 6.11 6.58 -2.51
CA PRO A 273 5.91 7.74 -1.65
C PRO A 273 4.70 7.58 -0.71
N LEU A 274 3.62 6.98 -1.18
CA LEU A 274 2.40 6.75 -0.41
C LEU A 274 2.62 5.86 0.82
N GLY A 275 3.49 4.89 0.70
CA GLY A 275 3.80 3.95 1.77
C GLY A 275 4.66 4.53 2.88
N VAL A 276 5.57 5.45 2.55
CA VAL A 276 6.39 6.16 3.55
C VAL A 276 5.53 7.11 4.39
N LEU A 277 4.62 7.83 3.72
CA LEU A 277 3.82 8.90 4.32
C LEU A 277 2.57 8.40 5.04
N GLY A 278 1.89 7.42 4.46
CA GLY A 278 0.64 6.89 5.01
C GLY A 278 0.80 6.18 6.35
N ALA A 279 1.95 5.55 6.59
CA ALA A 279 2.24 4.90 7.87
C ALA A 279 2.46 5.93 8.99
N ALA A 280 3.14 7.04 8.72
CA ALA A 280 3.42 8.06 9.73
C ALA A 280 2.13 8.80 10.15
N ALA A 281 1.25 9.15 9.21
CA ALA A 281 0.04 9.89 9.49
C ALA A 281 -1.02 9.05 10.23
N GLY A 282 -1.22 7.80 9.82
CA GLY A 282 -2.30 6.95 10.33
C GLY A 282 -2.09 6.46 11.77
N THR A 283 -0.84 6.19 12.19
CA THR A 283 -0.55 5.56 13.48
C THR A 283 -0.35 6.54 14.63
N THR A 284 0.11 7.76 14.35
CA THR A 284 0.49 8.73 15.40
C THR A 284 -0.55 9.83 15.61
N LEU A 285 -1.28 10.23 14.58
CA LEU A 285 -2.18 11.37 14.64
C LEU A 285 -3.43 11.11 15.49
N LEU A 286 -4.10 9.97 15.28
CA LEU A 286 -5.35 9.65 15.96
C LEU A 286 -5.20 9.62 17.49
N PRO A 287 -4.22 8.91 18.11
CA PRO A 287 -4.06 8.91 19.56
C PRO A 287 -3.78 10.29 20.15
N VAL A 288 -2.99 11.11 19.43
CA VAL A 288 -2.64 12.47 19.89
C VAL A 288 -3.86 13.38 19.85
N LEU A 289 -4.63 13.37 18.74
CA LEU A 289 -5.88 14.13 18.62
C LEU A 289 -6.89 13.72 19.69
N THR A 290 -7.11 12.42 19.89
CA THR A 290 -8.06 11.91 20.89
C THR A 290 -7.68 12.39 22.30
N ARG A 291 -6.37 12.43 22.62
CA ARG A 291 -5.89 12.89 23.93
C ARG A 291 -6.18 14.38 24.15
N HIS A 292 -5.88 15.25 23.19
CA HIS A 292 -6.15 16.69 23.30
C HIS A 292 -7.66 16.97 23.38
N LEU A 293 -8.45 16.30 22.55
CA LEU A 293 -9.93 16.43 22.58
C LEU A 293 -10.53 15.98 23.92
N ALA A 294 -10.03 14.86 24.48
CA ALA A 294 -10.50 14.36 25.79
C ALA A 294 -10.16 15.31 26.94
N ARG A 295 -9.12 16.16 26.79
CA ARG A 295 -8.74 17.19 27.77
C ARG A 295 -9.39 18.54 27.53
N GLY A 296 -10.19 18.70 26.46
CA GLY A 296 -10.76 19.98 26.06
C GLY A 296 -9.76 20.96 25.43
N GLU A 297 -8.55 20.51 25.08
CA GLU A 297 -7.45 21.31 24.51
C GLU A 297 -7.66 21.50 23.00
N MET A 298 -8.71 22.23 22.59
CA MET A 298 -9.12 22.38 21.20
C MET A 298 -8.05 23.08 20.35
N ALA A 299 -7.37 24.11 20.89
CA ALA A 299 -6.32 24.83 20.17
C ALA A 299 -5.13 23.92 19.83
N ASP A 300 -4.73 23.04 20.76
CA ASP A 300 -3.65 22.09 20.55
C ASP A 300 -4.05 20.99 19.56
N ALA A 301 -5.30 20.53 19.62
CA ALA A 301 -5.84 19.58 18.63
C ALA A 301 -5.79 20.16 17.21
N HIS A 302 -6.19 21.43 17.02
CA HIS A 302 -6.10 22.11 15.72
C HIS A 302 -4.64 22.31 15.28
N ALA A 303 -3.75 22.69 16.21
CA ALA A 303 -2.33 22.86 15.89
C ALA A 303 -1.66 21.53 15.46
N VAL A 304 -1.99 20.43 16.12
CA VAL A 304 -1.50 19.07 15.75
C VAL A 304 -2.03 18.67 14.38
N HIS A 305 -3.29 18.93 14.09
CA HIS A 305 -3.90 18.61 12.79
C HIS A 305 -3.27 19.43 11.66
N ASN A 306 -3.08 20.75 11.85
CA ASN A 306 -2.40 21.62 10.89
C ASN A 306 -0.96 21.19 10.61
N ARG A 307 -0.21 20.78 11.63
CA ARG A 307 1.14 20.22 11.45
C ARG A 307 1.14 18.91 10.66
N ALA A 308 0.14 18.06 10.87
CA ALA A 308 0.04 16.81 10.10
C ALA A 308 -0.24 17.09 8.62
N ILE A 309 -1.10 18.08 8.30
CA ILE A 309 -1.34 18.56 6.95
C ILE A 309 -0.04 19.10 6.33
N GLU A 310 0.68 19.95 7.07
CA GLU A 310 1.96 20.51 6.65
C GLU A 310 2.97 19.41 6.29
N TYR A 311 3.20 18.44 7.18
CA TYR A 311 4.14 17.34 6.94
C TYR A 311 3.73 16.45 5.77
N ALA A 312 2.44 16.21 5.60
CA ALA A 312 1.93 15.45 4.47
C ALA A 312 2.22 16.15 3.14
N LEU A 313 1.98 17.47 3.05
CA LEU A 313 2.14 18.24 1.83
C LEU A 313 3.60 18.56 1.50
N ILE A 314 4.47 18.76 2.52
CA ILE A 314 5.92 18.91 2.32
C ILE A 314 6.51 17.77 1.49
N LEU A 315 6.01 16.56 1.67
CA LEU A 315 6.55 15.37 1.02
C LEU A 315 5.77 15.00 -0.26
N THR A 316 4.44 15.20 -0.27
CA THR A 316 3.62 14.78 -1.41
C THR A 316 3.68 15.76 -2.58
N LEU A 317 3.75 17.06 -2.35
CA LEU A 317 3.81 18.05 -3.44
C LEU A 317 5.03 17.85 -4.36
N PRO A 318 6.29 17.80 -3.83
CA PRO A 318 7.45 17.56 -4.68
C PRO A 318 7.44 16.17 -5.32
N ALA A 319 6.97 15.14 -4.60
CA ALA A 319 6.86 13.79 -5.14
C ALA A 319 5.87 13.74 -6.33
N THR A 320 4.73 14.42 -6.22
CA THR A 320 3.74 14.52 -7.30
C THR A 320 4.35 15.17 -8.53
N LEU A 321 4.90 16.37 -8.38
CA LEU A 321 5.45 17.11 -9.52
C LEU A 321 6.64 16.36 -10.14
N GLY A 322 7.52 15.80 -9.30
CA GLY A 322 8.63 14.97 -9.75
C GLY A 322 8.16 13.77 -10.57
N LEU A 323 7.20 12.98 -10.05
CA LEU A 323 6.67 11.82 -10.77
C LEU A 323 5.96 12.20 -12.09
N ILE A 324 5.28 13.35 -12.12
CA ILE A 324 4.65 13.84 -13.37
C ILE A 324 5.70 14.17 -14.43
N LEU A 325 6.78 14.86 -14.05
CA LEU A 325 7.79 15.35 -14.98
C LEU A 325 8.71 14.24 -15.52
N VAL A 326 9.10 13.29 -14.65
CA VAL A 326 10.06 12.23 -15.01
C VAL A 326 9.44 10.83 -15.04
N ALA A 327 8.13 10.71 -15.29
CA ALA A 327 7.42 9.42 -15.27
C ALA A 327 8.07 8.38 -16.18
N ASP A 328 8.29 8.72 -17.47
CA ASP A 328 8.81 7.78 -18.48
C ASP A 328 10.25 7.34 -18.16
N PRO A 329 11.20 8.24 -17.85
CA PRO A 329 12.54 7.85 -17.40
C PRO A 329 12.52 6.98 -16.13
N VAL A 330 11.63 7.26 -15.19
CA VAL A 330 11.48 6.44 -13.98
C VAL A 330 11.00 5.03 -14.34
N MET A 331 9.94 4.91 -15.16
CA MET A 331 9.43 3.61 -15.59
C MET A 331 10.49 2.82 -16.37
N MET A 332 11.20 3.48 -17.28
CA MET A 332 12.26 2.86 -18.06
C MET A 332 13.45 2.45 -17.19
N THR A 333 13.83 3.25 -16.19
CA THR A 333 14.94 2.93 -15.28
C THR A 333 14.61 1.74 -14.37
N LEU A 334 13.38 1.68 -13.87
CA LEU A 334 12.98 0.63 -12.94
C LEU A 334 12.63 -0.68 -13.65
N PHE A 335 11.94 -0.63 -14.78
CA PHE A 335 11.36 -1.80 -15.42
C PHE A 335 11.86 -2.05 -16.84
N GLY A 336 12.52 -1.08 -17.52
CA GLY A 336 12.96 -1.14 -18.90
C GLY A 336 14.11 -2.10 -19.15
N HIS A 337 13.90 -3.40 -18.87
CA HIS A 337 14.83 -4.48 -19.03
C HIS A 337 14.14 -5.70 -19.66
N GLY A 338 14.84 -6.45 -20.51
CA GLY A 338 14.31 -7.67 -21.10
C GLY A 338 13.05 -7.44 -21.95
N SER A 339 11.92 -8.06 -21.56
CA SER A 339 10.66 -8.00 -22.31
C SER A 339 9.87 -6.69 -22.13
N PHE A 340 10.26 -5.82 -21.19
CA PHE A 340 9.60 -4.53 -20.99
C PHE A 340 10.22 -3.46 -21.91
N SER A 341 9.48 -3.04 -22.90
CA SER A 341 9.96 -2.15 -23.96
C SER A 341 9.95 -0.67 -23.57
N ALA A 342 10.62 0.17 -24.37
CA ALA A 342 10.56 1.64 -24.23
C ALA A 342 9.12 2.16 -24.42
N ARG A 343 8.33 1.55 -25.31
CA ARG A 343 6.91 1.88 -25.49
C ARG A 343 6.11 1.59 -24.22
N ASP A 344 6.36 0.46 -23.56
CA ASP A 344 5.69 0.11 -22.31
C ASP A 344 6.04 1.09 -21.18
N ALA A 345 7.28 1.59 -21.17
CA ALA A 345 7.70 2.62 -20.23
C ALA A 345 6.91 3.94 -20.42
N VAL A 346 6.71 4.39 -21.65
CA VAL A 346 5.92 5.58 -21.96
C VAL A 346 4.45 5.36 -21.57
N LEU A 347 3.85 4.24 -21.97
CA LEU A 347 2.45 3.94 -21.65
C LEU A 347 2.23 3.81 -20.13
N SER A 348 3.09 3.09 -19.41
CA SER A 348 3.04 3.04 -17.94
C SER A 348 3.32 4.40 -17.30
N GLY A 349 4.20 5.22 -17.89
CA GLY A 349 4.47 6.59 -17.49
C GLY A 349 3.24 7.48 -17.57
N GLN A 350 2.40 7.33 -18.60
CA GLN A 350 1.13 8.04 -18.71
C GLN A 350 0.19 7.66 -17.56
N SER A 351 0.04 6.37 -17.24
CA SER A 351 -0.72 5.91 -16.07
C SER A 351 -0.14 6.42 -14.75
N LEU A 352 1.19 6.46 -14.64
CA LEU A 352 1.88 6.99 -13.45
C LEU A 352 1.59 8.48 -13.25
N ARG A 353 1.62 9.29 -14.31
CA ARG A 353 1.22 10.72 -14.24
C ARG A 353 -0.19 10.88 -13.71
N ALA A 354 -1.12 10.06 -14.19
CA ALA A 354 -2.50 10.09 -13.76
C ALA A 354 -2.66 9.71 -12.27
N TYR A 355 -1.96 8.68 -11.78
CA TYR A 355 -1.93 8.33 -10.36
C TYR A 355 -1.25 9.42 -9.50
N ALA A 356 -0.15 9.99 -9.97
CA ALA A 356 0.61 11.00 -9.25
C ALA A 356 -0.21 12.26 -8.95
N LEU A 357 -1.13 12.65 -9.83
CA LEU A 357 -2.07 13.75 -9.59
C LEU A 357 -2.89 13.56 -8.30
N GLY A 358 -3.26 12.32 -7.99
CA GLY A 358 -4.01 11.97 -6.78
C GLY A 358 -3.17 11.82 -5.51
N LEU A 359 -1.85 11.76 -5.62
CA LEU A 359 -0.96 11.43 -4.50
C LEU A 359 -1.15 12.33 -3.26
N PRO A 360 -1.20 13.67 -3.38
CA PRO A 360 -1.48 14.54 -2.23
C PRO A 360 -2.83 14.22 -1.59
N ALA A 361 -3.86 13.98 -2.41
CA ALA A 361 -5.21 13.70 -1.93
C ALA A 361 -5.29 12.35 -1.21
N PHE A 362 -4.67 11.30 -1.73
CA PHE A 362 -4.61 9.99 -1.06
C PHE A 362 -3.98 10.07 0.33
N VAL A 363 -2.93 10.88 0.50
CA VAL A 363 -2.30 11.08 1.81
C VAL A 363 -3.17 11.98 2.69
N MET A 364 -3.72 13.05 2.14
CA MET A 364 -4.58 13.98 2.90
C MET A 364 -5.84 13.32 3.45
N VAL A 365 -6.47 12.41 2.73
CA VAL A 365 -7.60 11.62 3.26
C VAL A 365 -7.18 10.87 4.53
N LYS A 366 -5.97 10.30 4.60
CA LYS A 366 -5.44 9.62 5.80
C LYS A 366 -5.12 10.59 6.94
N VAL A 367 -4.88 11.85 6.65
CA VAL A 367 -4.64 12.92 7.66
C VAL A 367 -5.96 13.51 8.16
N LEU A 368 -6.95 13.66 7.29
CA LEU A 368 -8.25 14.26 7.64
C LEU A 368 -9.17 13.28 8.38
N SER A 369 -9.17 11.98 8.02
CA SER A 369 -10.04 10.97 8.62
C SER A 369 -9.89 10.84 10.15
N PRO A 370 -8.68 10.86 10.76
CA PRO A 370 -8.52 10.89 12.20
C PRO A 370 -9.24 12.04 12.90
N GLY A 371 -9.45 13.18 12.23
CA GLY A 371 -10.22 14.30 12.75
C GLY A 371 -11.67 13.96 13.08
N TYR A 372 -12.27 13.05 12.32
CA TYR A 372 -13.61 12.49 12.57
C TYR A 372 -13.57 11.40 13.64
N PHE A 373 -12.66 10.43 13.47
CA PHE A 373 -12.58 9.27 14.37
C PHE A 373 -12.28 9.67 15.82
N ALA A 374 -11.43 10.69 16.03
CA ALA A 374 -11.13 11.22 17.36
C ALA A 374 -12.36 11.84 18.06
N ARG A 375 -13.40 12.19 17.30
CA ARG A 375 -14.70 12.71 17.79
C ARG A 375 -15.79 11.64 17.84
N GLY A 376 -15.45 10.38 17.52
CA GLY A 376 -16.41 9.26 17.47
C GLY A 376 -17.27 9.23 16.21
N ASP A 377 -17.04 10.13 15.25
CA ASP A 377 -17.76 10.15 13.98
C ASP A 377 -17.11 9.21 12.97
N THR A 378 -17.63 8.00 12.86
CA THR A 378 -17.25 7.03 11.85
C THR A 378 -18.15 7.04 10.63
N ARG A 379 -19.35 7.65 10.74
CA ARG A 379 -20.37 7.65 9.69
C ARG A 379 -20.01 8.59 8.54
N THR A 380 -19.61 9.82 8.86
CA THR A 380 -19.31 10.84 7.85
C THR A 380 -18.20 10.40 6.87
N PRO A 381 -17.02 9.90 7.32
CA PRO A 381 -16.00 9.40 6.38
C PRO A 381 -16.47 8.22 5.54
N VAL A 382 -17.31 7.32 6.08
CA VAL A 382 -17.87 6.19 5.34
C VAL A 382 -18.83 6.66 4.24
N LEU A 383 -19.75 7.59 4.56
CA LEU A 383 -20.68 8.15 3.56
C LEU A 383 -19.96 8.89 2.44
N ILE A 384 -18.97 9.71 2.78
CA ILE A 384 -18.14 10.41 1.79
C ILE A 384 -17.36 9.38 0.95
N GLY A 385 -16.83 8.33 1.57
CA GLY A 385 -16.17 7.22 0.89
C GLY A 385 -17.09 6.51 -0.11
N LEU A 386 -18.34 6.24 0.24
CA LEU A 386 -19.34 5.65 -0.66
C LEU A 386 -19.71 6.58 -1.82
N MET A 387 -19.89 7.87 -1.55
CA MET A 387 -20.13 8.87 -2.58
C MET A 387 -18.97 8.94 -3.58
N THR A 388 -17.73 8.94 -3.08
CA THR A 388 -16.55 9.01 -3.96
C THR A 388 -16.28 7.69 -4.68
N LEU A 389 -16.70 6.56 -4.13
CA LEU A 389 -16.72 5.26 -4.81
C LEU A 389 -17.67 5.29 -6.02
N ALA A 390 -18.90 5.82 -5.83
CA ALA A 390 -19.84 5.98 -6.91
C ALA A 390 -19.29 6.94 -7.99
N LEU A 391 -18.69 8.05 -7.58
CA LEU A 391 -18.03 9.00 -8.50
C LEU A 391 -16.88 8.32 -9.26
N ASN A 392 -16.03 7.53 -8.59
CA ASN A 392 -14.95 6.78 -9.23
C ASN A 392 -15.50 5.85 -10.30
N LEU A 393 -16.57 5.08 -9.99
CA LEU A 393 -17.20 4.20 -10.97
C LEU A 393 -17.71 4.97 -12.20
N VAL A 394 -18.41 6.08 -12.01
CA VAL A 394 -18.92 6.91 -13.11
C VAL A 394 -17.76 7.45 -13.96
N LEU A 395 -16.73 8.00 -13.33
CA LEU A 395 -15.56 8.51 -14.04
C LEU A 395 -14.80 7.42 -14.79
N ASN A 396 -14.69 6.23 -14.23
CA ASN A 396 -14.10 5.06 -14.90
C ASN A 396 -14.87 4.73 -16.19
N LEU A 397 -16.20 4.67 -16.13
CA LEU A 397 -17.03 4.39 -17.31
C LEU A 397 -16.91 5.49 -18.38
N ILE A 398 -16.77 6.74 -17.98
CA ILE A 398 -16.57 7.88 -18.91
C ILE A 398 -15.17 7.82 -19.55
N PHE A 399 -14.13 7.54 -18.76
CA PHE A 399 -12.75 7.63 -19.21
C PHE A 399 -12.21 6.36 -19.86
N MET A 400 -12.84 5.20 -19.65
CA MET A 400 -12.33 3.93 -20.16
C MET A 400 -12.17 3.88 -21.69
N HIS A 401 -13.06 4.54 -22.46
CA HIS A 401 -12.97 4.54 -23.91
C HIS A 401 -11.97 5.60 -24.45
N PRO A 402 -12.03 6.88 -24.05
CA PRO A 402 -11.13 7.90 -24.61
C PRO A 402 -9.71 7.84 -24.08
N LEU A 403 -9.49 7.35 -22.86
CA LEU A 403 -8.18 7.37 -22.18
C LEU A 403 -7.56 5.98 -21.96
N ALA A 404 -8.28 4.91 -22.29
CA ALA A 404 -7.84 3.53 -22.11
C ALA A 404 -7.17 3.31 -20.72
N HIS A 405 -5.91 2.81 -20.68
CA HIS A 405 -5.15 2.51 -19.45
C HIS A 405 -4.86 3.72 -18.56
N VAL A 406 -5.05 4.95 -19.02
CA VAL A 406 -4.92 6.18 -18.23
C VAL A 406 -6.22 6.53 -17.50
N GLY A 407 -7.36 6.05 -18.01
CA GLY A 407 -8.70 6.36 -17.49
C GLY A 407 -8.88 6.00 -16.01
N PRO A 408 -8.70 4.73 -15.60
CA PRO A 408 -8.90 4.32 -14.22
C PRO A 408 -7.96 5.02 -13.21
N PRO A 409 -6.64 5.20 -13.47
CA PRO A 409 -5.77 6.01 -12.64
C PRO A 409 -6.25 7.45 -12.44
N LEU A 410 -6.72 8.08 -13.51
CA LEU A 410 -7.23 9.44 -13.47
C LEU A 410 -8.55 9.53 -12.71
N ALA A 411 -9.46 8.59 -12.93
CA ALA A 411 -10.73 8.49 -12.20
C ALA A 411 -10.48 8.37 -10.69
N SER A 412 -9.58 7.47 -10.28
CA SER A 412 -9.17 7.28 -8.89
C SER A 412 -8.55 8.53 -8.28
N SER A 413 -7.73 9.26 -9.05
CA SER A 413 -7.11 10.51 -8.60
C SER A 413 -8.14 11.63 -8.40
N ILE A 414 -9.08 11.80 -9.32
CA ILE A 414 -10.16 12.77 -9.19
C ILE A 414 -11.08 12.43 -8.02
N ALA A 415 -11.46 11.15 -7.88
CA ALA A 415 -12.28 10.70 -6.75
C ALA A 415 -11.59 10.95 -5.40
N ALA A 416 -10.27 10.72 -5.31
CA ALA A 416 -9.49 11.02 -4.11
C ALA A 416 -9.42 12.51 -3.81
N ILE A 417 -9.28 13.36 -4.84
CA ILE A 417 -9.29 14.83 -4.68
C ILE A 417 -10.66 15.28 -4.17
N VAL A 418 -11.76 14.78 -4.73
CA VAL A 418 -13.11 15.09 -4.25
C VAL A 418 -13.32 14.61 -2.83
N ASN A 419 -12.86 13.41 -2.49
CA ASN A 419 -12.91 12.86 -1.13
C ASN A 419 -12.18 13.78 -0.14
N MET A 420 -10.95 14.16 -0.45
CA MET A 420 -10.15 15.08 0.36
C MET A 420 -10.87 16.43 0.54
N MET A 421 -11.40 17.01 -0.53
CA MET A 421 -12.10 18.30 -0.48
C MET A 421 -13.35 18.23 0.38
N VAL A 422 -14.18 17.21 0.20
CA VAL A 422 -15.43 17.07 0.97
C VAL A 422 -15.12 16.83 2.45
N LEU A 423 -14.18 15.93 2.78
CA LEU A 423 -13.73 15.72 4.16
C LEU A 423 -13.22 17.03 4.79
N GLY A 424 -12.36 17.77 4.07
CA GLY A 424 -11.83 19.05 4.55
C GLY A 424 -12.91 20.11 4.77
N ILE A 425 -13.81 20.30 3.80
CA ILE A 425 -14.91 21.26 3.90
C ILE A 425 -15.83 20.95 5.10
N VAL A 426 -16.19 19.69 5.30
CA VAL A 426 -17.04 19.30 6.43
C VAL A 426 -16.33 19.55 7.76
N LEU A 427 -15.03 19.20 7.91
CA LEU A 427 -14.25 19.50 9.12
C LEU A 427 -14.17 21.00 9.41
N LEU A 428 -14.02 21.82 8.37
CA LEU A 428 -13.99 23.29 8.51
C LEU A 428 -15.36 23.83 8.92
N ARG A 429 -16.45 23.40 8.28
CA ARG A 429 -17.82 23.85 8.57
C ARG A 429 -18.30 23.45 9.96
N THR A 430 -17.87 22.29 10.46
CA THR A 430 -18.22 21.80 11.80
C THR A 430 -17.34 22.40 12.90
N GLY A 431 -16.38 23.27 12.56
CA GLY A 431 -15.40 23.80 13.53
C GLY A 431 -14.44 22.73 14.09
N ALA A 432 -14.47 21.53 13.51
CA ALA A 432 -13.60 20.43 13.95
C ALA A 432 -12.14 20.64 13.51
N MET A 433 -11.90 21.51 12.55
CA MET A 433 -10.59 21.93 12.08
C MET A 433 -10.60 23.44 11.82
N HIS A 434 -9.54 24.12 12.19
CA HIS A 434 -9.28 25.53 11.84
C HIS A 434 -8.00 25.63 11.04
N VAL A 435 -8.07 26.21 9.86
CA VAL A 435 -6.90 26.53 9.05
C VAL A 435 -6.37 27.88 9.53
N THR A 436 -5.15 27.91 10.02
CA THR A 436 -4.48 29.14 10.48
C THR A 436 -3.85 29.86 9.28
N ASP A 437 -3.76 31.20 9.35
CA ASP A 437 -3.07 32.00 8.33
C ASP A 437 -1.60 31.58 8.17
N GLY A 438 -0.99 31.12 9.26
CA GLY A 438 0.35 30.53 9.24
C GLY A 438 0.45 29.28 8.38
N LEU A 439 -0.58 28.40 8.37
CA LEU A 439 -0.61 27.24 7.49
C LEU A 439 -0.74 27.64 6.03
N ILE A 440 -1.64 28.58 5.71
CA ILE A 440 -1.83 29.07 4.33
C ILE A 440 -0.52 29.67 3.79
N SER A 441 0.14 30.52 4.57
CA SER A 441 1.43 31.11 4.20
C SER A 441 2.52 30.06 3.98
N ARG A 442 2.57 29.00 4.80
CA ARG A 442 3.51 27.91 4.60
C ARG A 442 3.19 27.07 3.37
N LEU A 443 1.91 26.77 3.14
CA LEU A 443 1.47 26.04 1.94
C LEU A 443 1.80 26.78 0.64
N SER A 444 1.61 28.11 0.61
CA SER A 444 1.98 28.91 -0.55
C SER A 444 3.48 28.89 -0.83
N ARG A 445 4.32 28.99 0.24
CA ARG A 445 5.79 28.85 0.14
C ARG A 445 6.21 27.47 -0.32
N MET A 446 5.60 26.40 0.20
CA MET A 446 5.85 25.03 -0.24
C MET A 446 5.51 24.85 -1.73
N SER A 447 4.36 25.35 -2.16
CA SER A 447 3.93 25.30 -3.56
C SER A 447 4.90 26.07 -4.47
N ALA A 448 5.37 27.24 -4.05
CA ALA A 448 6.38 28.01 -4.78
C ALA A 448 7.72 27.24 -4.87
N CYS A 449 8.20 26.68 -3.76
CA CYS A 449 9.42 25.84 -3.75
C CYS A 449 9.26 24.59 -4.66
N THR A 450 8.08 23.97 -4.66
CA THR A 450 7.77 22.84 -5.54
C THR A 450 7.78 23.26 -7.01
N ALA A 451 7.22 24.43 -7.35
CA ALA A 451 7.25 24.97 -8.70
C ALA A 451 8.68 25.26 -9.16
N ILE A 452 9.52 25.89 -8.32
CA ILE A 452 10.94 26.13 -8.62
C ILE A 452 11.68 24.81 -8.83
N MET A 453 11.45 23.82 -7.97
CA MET A 453 11.99 22.47 -8.15
C MET A 453 11.56 21.88 -9.50
N GLY A 454 10.28 22.04 -9.88
CA GLY A 454 9.77 21.58 -11.17
C GLY A 454 10.47 22.23 -12.35
N VAL A 455 10.73 23.55 -12.28
CA VAL A 455 11.52 24.26 -13.30
C VAL A 455 12.94 23.68 -13.42
N VAL A 456 13.60 23.41 -12.31
CA VAL A 456 14.94 22.78 -12.31
C VAL A 456 14.91 21.40 -12.96
N VAL A 457 13.92 20.56 -12.60
CA VAL A 457 13.73 19.24 -13.23
C VAL A 457 13.50 19.39 -14.72
N MET A 458 12.65 20.33 -15.15
CA MET A 458 12.37 20.57 -16.55
C MET A 458 13.61 21.05 -17.31
N LEU A 459 14.43 21.92 -16.74
CA LEU A 459 15.71 22.34 -17.31
C LEU A 459 16.69 21.17 -17.43
N CYS A 460 16.78 20.31 -16.40
CA CYS A 460 17.58 19.09 -16.50
C CYS A 460 17.07 18.17 -17.62
N CYS A 461 15.76 18.02 -17.80
CA CYS A 461 15.18 17.24 -18.89
C CYS A 461 15.36 17.89 -20.28
N LEU A 462 15.52 19.20 -20.36
CA LEU A 462 15.90 19.87 -21.61
C LEU A 462 17.36 19.64 -21.98
N LEU A 463 18.26 19.61 -20.97
CA LEU A 463 19.69 19.31 -21.16
C LEU A 463 19.92 17.81 -21.46
N THR A 464 19.10 16.95 -20.89
CA THR A 464 19.10 15.51 -21.13
C THR A 464 17.70 15.06 -21.52
N PRO A 465 17.31 15.22 -22.81
CA PRO A 465 15.97 14.89 -23.27
C PRO A 465 15.52 13.50 -22.83
N ALA A 466 14.26 13.37 -22.41
CA ALA A 466 13.72 12.11 -21.90
C ALA A 466 13.91 10.96 -22.91
N GLY A 467 13.79 11.24 -24.21
CA GLY A 467 14.08 10.27 -25.26
C GLY A 467 15.52 9.77 -25.23
N HIS A 468 16.49 10.68 -25.07
CA HIS A 468 17.91 10.31 -24.95
C HIS A 468 18.18 9.52 -23.66
N MET A 469 17.55 9.89 -22.53
CA MET A 469 17.65 9.10 -21.30
C MET A 469 17.10 7.69 -21.46
N MET A 470 16.08 7.49 -22.28
CA MET A 470 15.52 6.16 -22.55
C MET A 470 16.43 5.27 -23.41
N GLU A 471 17.27 5.88 -24.26
CA GLU A 471 18.25 5.18 -25.12
C GLU A 471 19.56 4.88 -24.39
N MET A 472 19.84 5.55 -23.27
CA MET A 472 21.06 5.32 -22.47
C MET A 472 21.10 3.89 -21.91
N GLY A 473 22.30 3.36 -21.76
CA GLY A 473 22.53 2.12 -21.00
C GLY A 473 22.04 2.23 -19.56
N GLY A 474 21.60 1.12 -18.95
CA GLY A 474 20.93 1.10 -17.65
C GLY A 474 21.67 1.83 -16.53
N THR A 475 23.00 1.68 -16.44
CA THR A 475 23.83 2.37 -15.43
C THR A 475 23.89 3.88 -15.65
N ALA A 476 24.10 4.33 -16.90
CA ALA A 476 24.14 5.75 -17.22
C ALA A 476 22.78 6.41 -16.95
N ARG A 477 21.69 5.75 -17.33
CA ARG A 477 20.32 6.21 -17.05
C ARG A 477 20.03 6.33 -15.55
N LEU A 478 20.43 5.32 -14.75
CA LEU A 478 20.27 5.35 -13.29
C LEU A 478 21.03 6.52 -12.67
N LEU A 479 22.28 6.76 -13.11
CA LEU A 479 23.09 7.87 -12.60
C LEU A 479 22.49 9.23 -12.99
N THR A 480 22.05 9.38 -14.25
CA THR A 480 21.43 10.62 -14.73
C THR A 480 20.13 10.92 -14.00
N LEU A 481 19.24 9.92 -13.87
CA LEU A 481 18.00 10.09 -13.11
C LEU A 481 18.28 10.38 -11.64
N GLY A 482 19.26 9.71 -11.03
CA GLY A 482 19.73 9.96 -9.68
C GLY A 482 20.25 11.39 -9.49
N ALA A 483 21.01 11.90 -10.44
CA ALA A 483 21.50 13.29 -10.43
C ALA A 483 20.35 14.30 -10.54
N VAL A 484 19.39 14.09 -11.45
CA VAL A 484 18.19 14.93 -11.60
C VAL A 484 17.36 14.94 -10.30
N MET A 485 17.11 13.76 -9.72
CA MET A 485 16.36 13.66 -8.46
C MET A 485 17.10 14.32 -7.29
N THR A 486 18.43 14.18 -7.23
CA THR A 486 19.26 14.83 -6.19
C THR A 486 19.23 16.35 -6.34
N ALA A 487 19.37 16.87 -7.55
CA ALA A 487 19.24 18.30 -7.83
C ALA A 487 17.86 18.83 -7.48
N ALA A 488 16.80 18.10 -7.83
CA ALA A 488 15.43 18.43 -7.48
C ALA A 488 15.22 18.52 -5.95
N MET A 489 15.66 17.50 -5.22
CA MET A 489 15.54 17.44 -3.77
C MET A 489 16.38 18.52 -3.08
N ALA A 490 17.60 18.78 -3.55
CA ALA A 490 18.46 19.84 -3.04
C ALA A 490 17.82 21.22 -3.24
N THR A 491 17.30 21.50 -4.43
CA THR A 491 16.57 22.74 -4.74
C THR A 491 15.36 22.94 -3.83
N TYR A 492 14.55 21.89 -3.67
CA TYR A 492 13.36 21.93 -2.81
C TYR A 492 13.73 22.16 -1.35
N ALA A 493 14.68 21.38 -0.81
CA ALA A 493 15.13 21.51 0.57
C ALA A 493 15.74 22.89 0.87
N THR A 494 16.55 23.43 -0.06
CA THR A 494 17.11 24.77 0.04
C THR A 494 16.00 25.83 0.01
N GLY A 495 15.02 25.71 -0.89
CA GLY A 495 13.87 26.59 -0.94
C GLY A 495 13.06 26.61 0.35
N LEU A 496 12.78 25.44 0.94
CA LEU A 496 12.09 25.32 2.23
C LEU A 496 12.88 25.94 3.40
N HIS A 497 14.20 25.84 3.35
CA HIS A 497 15.07 26.47 4.36
C HIS A 497 15.07 28.00 4.23
N LEU A 498 15.27 28.52 3.01
CA LEU A 498 15.30 29.95 2.75
C LEU A 498 13.94 30.64 3.03
N THR A 499 12.85 29.94 2.78
CA THR A 499 11.48 30.45 3.06
C THR A 499 11.07 30.27 4.54
N GLY A 500 11.93 29.66 5.37
CA GLY A 500 11.66 29.45 6.79
C GLY A 500 10.56 28.42 7.11
N VAL A 501 10.18 27.60 6.13
CA VAL A 501 9.23 26.49 6.35
C VAL A 501 9.88 25.37 7.15
N ILE A 502 11.15 25.05 6.87
CA ILE A 502 11.95 24.07 7.61
C ILE A 502 13.23 24.73 8.11
N ASP A 503 13.49 24.59 9.41
CA ASP A 503 14.79 24.92 10.00
C ASP A 503 15.71 23.68 9.92
N MET A 504 16.63 23.71 8.96
CA MET A 504 17.60 22.62 8.75
C MET A 504 18.52 22.42 9.97
N GLY A 505 18.73 23.47 10.79
CA GLY A 505 19.44 23.35 12.06
C GLY A 505 18.72 22.44 13.04
N ARG A 506 17.41 22.59 13.17
CA ARG A 506 16.58 21.71 14.01
C ARG A 506 16.50 20.29 13.48
N VAL A 507 16.41 20.12 12.16
CA VAL A 507 16.40 18.79 11.52
C VAL A 507 17.73 18.07 11.74
N SER A 508 18.85 18.74 11.51
CA SER A 508 20.19 18.17 11.71
C SER A 508 20.43 17.83 13.19
N ALA A 509 20.01 18.70 14.12
CA ALA A 509 20.09 18.44 15.56
C ALA A 509 19.24 17.24 15.98
N ALA A 510 18.03 17.09 15.42
CA ALA A 510 17.16 15.93 15.67
C ALA A 510 17.77 14.62 15.15
N ILE A 511 18.37 14.65 13.95
CA ILE A 511 19.07 13.49 13.36
C ILE A 511 20.29 13.12 14.20
N ARG A 512 21.13 14.09 14.59
CA ARG A 512 22.30 13.86 15.44
C ARG A 512 21.93 13.28 16.80
N ARG A 513 20.87 13.78 17.44
CA ARG A 513 20.35 13.21 18.70
C ARG A 513 19.91 11.75 18.52
N ARG A 514 19.27 11.41 17.40
CA ARG A 514 18.86 10.02 17.11
C ARG A 514 20.03 9.09 16.83
N LEU A 515 21.11 9.60 16.21
CA LEU A 515 22.34 8.85 15.94
C LEU A 515 23.30 8.78 17.15
N GLY A 516 22.93 9.36 18.30
CA GLY A 516 23.78 9.37 19.49
C GLY A 516 25.02 10.27 19.36
N LEU A 517 25.08 11.13 18.34
CA LEU A 517 26.18 12.07 18.13
C LEU A 517 26.00 13.29 19.04
N ARG A 518 27.02 13.65 19.79
CA ARG A 518 27.01 14.82 20.70
C ARG A 518 26.69 16.11 19.92
N PRO A 519 25.89 17.02 20.51
CA PRO A 519 25.66 18.32 19.90
C PRO A 519 27.01 19.09 19.85
N THR A 520 27.37 19.57 18.66
CA THR A 520 28.43 20.58 18.54
C THR A 520 27.93 21.83 19.26
N SER A 521 28.61 22.27 20.34
CA SER A 521 28.35 23.56 20.96
C SER A 521 28.37 24.66 19.89
N PRO A 522 27.46 25.65 19.93
CA PRO A 522 27.61 26.82 19.10
C PRO A 522 28.94 27.49 19.47
N ARG A 523 29.81 27.68 18.49
CA ARG A 523 30.94 28.59 18.66
C ARG A 523 30.36 29.98 18.92
N ALA A 524 30.75 30.53 20.06
CA ALA A 524 30.45 31.88 20.48
C ALA A 524 30.94 32.92 19.46
#